data_5cc1c6232eb781c4659205a5b4699cd1
#
_entry.id   5cc1c6232eb781c4659205a5b4699cd1
#
_cell.length_a   1.000
_cell.length_b   1.000
_cell.length_c   1.000
_cell.angle_alpha   90.00
_cell.angle_beta   90.00
_cell.angle_gamma   90.00
#
_symmetry.space_group_name_H-M   'P 1'
#
loop_
_entity.id
_entity.type
_entity.pdbx_description
1 polymer ?
#
loop_
_entity_poly.entity_id
_entity_poly.type
_entity_poly.pdbx_seq_one_letter_code
_entity_poly.pdbx_strand_id
1 'polypeptide(L)'
;DILTGGELSRDNYVSFVAEKLEGADMMSMADMLPYMEDKQGFEEILDTLDVPAVSIKNAICTGKIKRKESLLKEEILRIRQFSDKELKATLPGPYLMTRSMWLPALSSKVYDSKEELGKDVVALLKEEIEELGQMGVSVIQLDEPVLTEVVFSKGKTRSFMCAALSEKKDPTEELEFAASLLK
;
A
#
# COMPACT_ATOMS: atom_id res chain seq x y z
N ASP A 1 11.17 -26.43 -5.26
CA ASP A 1 10.07 -25.54 -5.67
C ASP A 1 9.66 -24.68 -4.48
N ILE A 2 9.47 -23.38 -4.70
CA ILE A 2 9.00 -22.42 -3.72
C ILE A 2 7.52 -22.19 -3.95
N LEU A 3 6.69 -22.22 -2.90
CA LEU A 3 5.26 -21.98 -2.97
C LEU A 3 4.91 -20.56 -2.54
N THR A 4 3.81 -20.04 -3.07
CA THR A 4 3.19 -18.76 -2.66
C THR A 4 1.72 -18.97 -2.38
N GLY A 5 1.11 -18.13 -1.53
CA GLY A 5 -0.30 -18.19 -1.16
C GLY A 5 -1.27 -17.78 -2.27
N GLY A 6 -0.78 -17.13 -3.32
CA GLY A 6 -1.58 -16.65 -4.45
C GLY A 6 -2.50 -15.48 -4.14
N GLU A 7 -2.46 -14.94 -2.91
CA GLU A 7 -3.18 -13.73 -2.47
C GLU A 7 -4.71 -13.77 -2.61
N LEU A 8 -5.28 -14.96 -2.80
CA LEU A 8 -6.71 -15.15 -3.06
C LEU A 8 -7.64 -14.73 -1.91
N SER A 9 -7.10 -14.55 -0.70
CA SER A 9 -7.86 -14.11 0.47
C SER A 9 -7.79 -12.60 0.72
N ARG A 10 -7.13 -11.85 -0.15
CA ARG A 10 -6.98 -10.40 -0.04
C ARG A 10 -8.01 -9.69 -0.91
N ASP A 11 -8.80 -8.79 -0.34
CA ASP A 11 -9.77 -7.99 -1.10
C ASP A 11 -9.07 -7.08 -2.11
N ASN A 12 -7.95 -6.51 -1.68
CA ASN A 12 -7.09 -5.67 -2.48
C ASN A 12 -5.66 -5.88 -2.01
N TYR A 13 -4.73 -5.84 -2.93
CA TYR A 13 -3.35 -6.18 -2.68
C TYR A 13 -2.59 -5.20 -1.74
N VAL A 14 -3.14 -3.99 -1.53
CA VAL A 14 -2.61 -3.00 -0.55
C VAL A 14 -3.54 -2.81 0.62
N SER A 15 -4.84 -2.69 0.38
CA SER A 15 -5.80 -2.28 1.41
C SER A 15 -6.04 -3.33 2.50
N PHE A 16 -5.71 -4.60 2.26
CA PHE A 16 -5.84 -5.66 3.26
C PHE A 16 -5.05 -5.38 4.55
N VAL A 17 -4.04 -4.51 4.48
CA VAL A 17 -3.22 -4.15 5.65
C VAL A 17 -3.97 -3.26 6.65
N ALA A 18 -5.01 -2.52 6.22
CA ALA A 18 -5.69 -1.52 7.06
C ALA A 18 -6.23 -2.11 8.36
N GLU A 19 -6.85 -3.29 8.29
CA GLU A 19 -7.44 -3.95 9.46
C GLU A 19 -6.38 -4.42 10.47
N LYS A 20 -5.15 -4.60 10.01
CA LYS A 20 -3.99 -5.08 10.76
C LYS A 20 -3.09 -3.97 11.29
N LEU A 21 -3.45 -2.72 10.99
CA LEU A 21 -2.74 -1.53 11.44
C LEU A 21 -3.59 -0.68 12.37
N GLU A 22 -2.94 -0.07 13.36
CA GLU A 22 -3.47 1.10 14.06
C GLU A 22 -3.18 2.34 13.21
N GLY A 23 -4.06 3.34 13.27
CA GLY A 23 -3.90 4.61 12.59
C GLY A 23 -4.22 4.60 11.08
N ALA A 24 -4.73 3.49 10.56
CA ALA A 24 -5.23 3.39 9.19
C ALA A 24 -6.73 3.09 9.19
N ASP A 25 -7.48 3.85 8.44
CA ASP A 25 -8.91 3.63 8.21
C ASP A 25 -9.17 3.23 6.76
N MET A 26 -10.14 2.32 6.58
CA MET A 26 -10.57 1.90 5.26
C MET A 26 -11.56 2.91 4.69
N MET A 27 -11.19 3.59 3.59
CA MET A 27 -12.05 4.55 2.90
C MET A 27 -12.30 4.11 1.46
N SER A 28 -13.56 4.20 1.01
CA SER A 28 -13.87 4.02 -0.41
C SER A 28 -13.40 5.24 -1.22
N MET A 29 -13.24 5.07 -2.52
CA MET A 29 -12.91 6.21 -3.39
C MET A 29 -14.01 7.29 -3.35
N ALA A 30 -15.28 6.90 -3.17
CA ALA A 30 -16.38 7.85 -2.99
C ALA A 30 -16.22 8.67 -1.69
N ASP A 31 -15.79 8.03 -0.59
CA ASP A 31 -15.56 8.69 0.69
C ASP A 31 -14.36 9.64 0.65
N MET A 32 -13.43 9.45 -0.28
CA MET A 32 -12.24 10.30 -0.44
C MET A 32 -12.55 11.61 -1.17
N LEU A 33 -13.61 11.67 -1.99
CA LEU A 33 -13.96 12.83 -2.82
C LEU A 33 -14.02 14.17 -2.06
N PRO A 34 -14.59 14.26 -0.84
CA PRO A 34 -14.63 15.53 -0.08
C PRO A 34 -13.24 16.10 0.25
N TYR A 35 -12.22 15.24 0.28
CA TYR A 35 -10.85 15.56 0.68
C TYR A 35 -9.91 15.84 -0.50
N MET A 36 -10.41 15.69 -1.75
CA MET A 36 -9.63 15.95 -2.96
C MET A 36 -9.58 17.45 -3.25
N GLU A 37 -8.38 17.95 -3.64
CA GLU A 37 -8.19 19.32 -4.10
C GLU A 37 -8.83 19.51 -5.48
N ASP A 38 -8.55 18.60 -6.42
CA ASP A 38 -9.15 18.55 -7.76
C ASP A 38 -10.33 17.57 -7.78
N LYS A 39 -11.47 17.99 -7.26
CA LYS A 39 -12.68 17.17 -7.21
C LYS A 39 -13.18 16.78 -8.58
N GLN A 40 -13.17 17.73 -9.53
CA GLN A 40 -13.66 17.48 -10.89
C GLN A 40 -12.78 16.44 -11.60
N GLY A 41 -11.46 16.61 -11.54
CA GLY A 41 -10.54 15.63 -12.13
C GLY A 41 -10.62 14.26 -11.46
N PHE A 42 -10.95 14.21 -10.17
CA PHE A 42 -11.16 12.96 -9.47
C PHE A 42 -12.50 12.30 -9.88
N GLU A 43 -13.59 13.06 -10.01
CA GLU A 43 -14.87 12.56 -10.52
C GLU A 43 -14.76 12.02 -11.95
N GLU A 44 -14.03 12.71 -12.84
CA GLU A 44 -13.74 12.22 -14.20
C GLU A 44 -13.01 10.88 -14.19
N ILE A 45 -12.14 10.64 -13.21
CA ILE A 45 -11.46 9.34 -13.03
C ILE A 45 -12.46 8.29 -12.55
N LEU A 46 -13.32 8.61 -11.57
CA LEU A 46 -14.33 7.69 -11.07
C LEU A 46 -15.29 7.24 -12.18
N ASP A 47 -15.63 8.14 -13.09
CA ASP A 47 -16.51 7.84 -14.25
C ASP A 47 -15.86 6.89 -15.27
N THR A 48 -14.52 6.74 -15.25
CA THR A 48 -13.80 5.80 -16.12
C THR A 48 -13.70 4.39 -15.55
N LEU A 49 -14.15 4.18 -14.31
CA LEU A 49 -14.05 2.89 -13.64
C LEU A 49 -15.15 1.93 -14.10
N ASP A 50 -14.77 0.69 -14.38
CA ASP A 50 -15.71 -0.41 -14.71
C ASP A 50 -16.49 -0.92 -13.47
N VAL A 51 -16.16 -0.41 -12.27
CA VAL A 51 -16.76 -0.81 -11.00
C VAL A 51 -17.18 0.41 -10.17
N PRO A 52 -18.22 0.29 -9.32
CA PRO A 52 -18.65 1.40 -8.49
C PRO A 52 -17.54 1.91 -7.58
N ALA A 53 -17.37 3.24 -7.51
CA ALA A 53 -16.34 3.88 -6.68
C ALA A 53 -16.41 3.48 -5.19
N VAL A 54 -17.60 3.12 -4.69
CA VAL A 54 -17.82 2.64 -3.31
C VAL A 54 -17.23 1.25 -3.06
N SER A 55 -17.00 0.45 -4.10
CA SER A 55 -16.42 -0.91 -3.97
C SER A 55 -14.90 -0.91 -3.90
N ILE A 56 -14.25 0.18 -4.32
CA ILE A 56 -12.80 0.32 -4.27
C ILE A 56 -12.42 1.03 -2.98
N LYS A 57 -11.71 0.32 -2.12
CA LYS A 57 -11.31 0.81 -0.81
C LYS A 57 -9.80 0.91 -0.71
N ASN A 58 -9.34 1.95 -0.02
CA ASN A 58 -7.93 2.18 0.30
C ASN A 58 -7.76 2.36 1.80
N ALA A 59 -6.63 1.87 2.31
CA ALA A 59 -6.18 2.19 3.65
C ALA A 59 -5.67 3.64 3.65
N ILE A 60 -6.26 4.50 4.48
CA ILE A 60 -5.87 5.92 4.60
C ILE A 60 -5.31 6.18 5.98
N CYS A 61 -4.17 6.86 6.04
CA CYS A 61 -3.55 7.25 7.30
C CYS A 61 -4.35 8.38 7.97
N THR A 62 -4.95 8.05 9.11
CA THR A 62 -5.75 8.95 9.95
C THR A 62 -5.20 9.09 11.37
N GLY A 63 -4.20 8.28 11.73
CA GLY A 63 -3.50 8.26 13.00
C GLY A 63 -2.06 7.82 12.83
N LYS A 64 -1.27 7.80 13.92
CA LYS A 64 0.09 7.25 13.89
C LYS A 64 0.03 5.76 13.54
N ILE A 65 0.73 5.38 12.45
CA ILE A 65 0.72 4.01 11.94
C ILE A 65 1.56 3.11 12.82
N LYS A 66 0.96 2.00 13.23
CA LYS A 66 1.64 0.92 13.97
C LYS A 66 1.07 -0.43 13.54
N ARG A 67 1.88 -1.46 13.60
CA ARG A 67 1.45 -2.83 13.40
C ARG A 67 0.66 -3.31 14.62
N LYS A 68 -0.61 -3.66 14.44
CA LYS A 68 -1.49 -4.21 15.46
C LYS A 68 -1.30 -5.72 15.59
N GLU A 69 -1.14 -6.38 14.44
CA GLU A 69 -0.91 -7.80 14.31
C GLU A 69 -0.11 -8.11 13.04
N SER A 70 0.39 -9.34 12.89
CA SER A 70 1.10 -9.76 11.69
C SER A 70 0.21 -9.65 10.45
N LEU A 71 0.77 -9.10 9.38
CA LEU A 71 0.05 -8.91 8.13
C LEU A 71 -0.29 -10.24 7.45
N LEU A 72 0.63 -11.21 7.49
CA LEU A 72 0.53 -12.45 6.72
C LEU A 72 0.50 -13.74 7.55
N LYS A 73 0.59 -13.68 8.87
CA LYS A 73 0.67 -14.86 9.72
C LYS A 73 -0.41 -15.91 9.42
N GLU A 74 -1.66 -15.49 9.30
CA GLU A 74 -2.77 -16.40 9.01
C GLU A 74 -2.63 -17.06 7.63
N GLU A 75 -2.17 -16.29 6.62
CA GLU A 75 -1.92 -16.80 5.29
C GLU A 75 -0.83 -17.87 5.31
N ILE A 76 0.29 -17.60 5.98
CA ILE A 76 1.41 -18.55 6.12
C ILE A 76 0.98 -19.81 6.87
N LEU A 77 0.28 -19.67 8.00
CA LEU A 77 -0.22 -20.82 8.76
C LEU A 77 -1.19 -21.67 7.95
N ARG A 78 -2.03 -21.06 7.11
CA ARG A 78 -2.95 -21.78 6.22
C ARG A 78 -2.19 -22.59 5.18
N ILE A 79 -1.16 -22.02 4.54
CA ILE A 79 -0.35 -22.73 3.54
C ILE A 79 0.38 -23.91 4.17
N ARG A 80 0.90 -23.74 5.39
CA ARG A 80 1.63 -24.79 6.12
C ARG A 80 0.77 -26.03 6.46
N GLN A 81 -0.56 -25.90 6.46
CA GLN A 81 -1.45 -27.06 6.61
C GLN A 81 -1.41 -28.00 5.40
N PHE A 82 -0.98 -27.53 4.26
CA PHE A 82 -0.99 -28.27 2.99
C PHE A 82 0.40 -28.60 2.45
N SER A 83 1.45 -27.95 2.95
CA SER A 83 2.80 -28.15 2.40
C SER A 83 3.91 -27.69 3.33
N ASP A 84 4.98 -28.52 3.37
CA ASP A 84 6.25 -28.24 4.07
C ASP A 84 7.30 -27.62 3.14
N LYS A 85 6.97 -27.31 1.88
CA LYS A 85 7.91 -26.68 0.94
C LYS A 85 8.29 -25.27 1.39
N GLU A 86 9.39 -24.80 0.81
CA GLU A 86 9.81 -23.41 0.97
C GLU A 86 8.70 -22.44 0.54
N LEU A 87 8.52 -21.36 1.31
CA LEU A 87 7.48 -20.36 1.07
C LEU A 87 8.08 -19.03 0.65
N LYS A 88 7.41 -18.41 -0.30
CA LYS A 88 7.55 -17.00 -0.64
C LYS A 88 6.32 -16.24 -0.16
N ALA A 89 6.53 -15.21 0.66
CA ALA A 89 5.52 -14.22 1.03
C ALA A 89 5.64 -12.98 0.15
N THR A 90 4.50 -12.39 -0.19
CA THR A 90 4.43 -11.15 -0.98
C THR A 90 3.78 -10.06 -0.14
N LEU A 91 4.44 -8.93 -0.01
CA LEU A 91 3.98 -7.73 0.71
C LEU A 91 3.97 -6.54 -0.25
N PRO A 92 3.06 -5.58 -0.06
CA PRO A 92 3.21 -4.29 -0.71
C PRO A 92 4.49 -3.63 -0.22
N GLY A 93 5.21 -2.98 -1.13
CA GLY A 93 6.44 -2.28 -0.78
C GLY A 93 6.19 -0.99 0.00
N PRO A 94 7.22 -0.46 0.68
CA PRO A 94 7.08 0.69 1.56
C PRO A 94 6.67 1.96 0.83
N TYR A 95 7.15 2.18 -0.41
CA TYR A 95 6.76 3.34 -1.21
C TYR A 95 5.29 3.27 -1.61
N LEU A 96 4.85 2.10 -2.12
CA LEU A 96 3.46 1.89 -2.48
C LEU A 96 2.53 2.08 -1.28
N MET A 97 2.84 1.47 -0.13
CA MET A 97 2.04 1.61 1.09
C MET A 97 1.95 3.08 1.52
N THR A 98 3.10 3.75 1.65
CA THR A 98 3.15 5.15 2.05
C THR A 98 2.33 6.04 1.13
N ARG A 99 2.50 5.84 -0.18
CA ARG A 99 1.81 6.66 -1.19
C ARG A 99 0.30 6.41 -1.20
N SER A 100 -0.14 5.17 -1.10
CA SER A 100 -1.56 4.82 -1.11
C SER A 100 -2.28 5.23 0.17
N MET A 101 -1.57 5.27 1.31
CA MET A 101 -2.14 5.66 2.60
C MET A 101 -2.12 7.18 2.84
N TRP A 102 -1.35 7.94 2.05
CA TRP A 102 -1.22 9.38 2.22
C TRP A 102 -2.37 10.12 1.54
N LEU A 103 -3.26 10.69 2.34
CA LEU A 103 -4.29 11.64 1.91
C LEU A 103 -4.02 12.99 2.61
N PRO A 104 -3.51 14.02 1.88
CA PRO A 104 -3.00 15.25 2.50
C PRO A 104 -3.95 15.86 3.51
N ALA A 105 -5.24 15.97 3.19
CA ALA A 105 -6.25 16.59 4.05
C ALA A 105 -6.45 15.88 5.41
N LEU A 106 -6.09 14.60 5.52
CA LEU A 106 -6.21 13.80 6.74
C LEU A 106 -4.83 13.49 7.33
N SER A 107 -3.93 12.97 6.52
CA SER A 107 -2.63 12.46 6.96
C SER A 107 -1.70 13.55 7.49
N SER A 108 -1.78 14.79 6.94
CA SER A 108 -0.99 15.92 7.43
C SER A 108 -1.38 16.43 8.83
N LYS A 109 -2.50 15.94 9.37
CA LYS A 109 -2.87 16.19 10.77
C LYS A 109 -2.08 15.35 11.77
N VAL A 110 -1.40 14.32 11.28
CA VAL A 110 -0.72 13.29 12.07
C VAL A 110 0.78 13.26 11.80
N TYR A 111 1.17 13.47 10.54
CA TYR A 111 2.56 13.47 10.07
C TYR A 111 2.88 14.77 9.37
N ASP A 112 4.04 15.32 9.64
CA ASP A 112 4.49 16.57 9.01
C ASP A 112 4.79 16.39 7.51
N SER A 113 5.10 15.15 7.11
CA SER A 113 5.37 14.83 5.71
C SER A 113 5.09 13.35 5.38
N LYS A 114 5.01 13.07 4.09
CA LYS A 114 4.89 11.70 3.56
C LYS A 114 6.14 10.85 3.90
N GLU A 115 7.31 11.48 3.93
CA GLU A 115 8.57 10.84 4.29
C GLU A 115 8.57 10.38 5.76
N GLU A 116 7.93 11.13 6.64
CA GLU A 116 7.79 10.74 8.05
C GLU A 116 6.86 9.54 8.21
N LEU A 117 5.72 9.53 7.51
CA LEU A 117 4.86 8.34 7.43
C LEU A 117 5.62 7.13 6.88
N GLY A 118 6.44 7.34 5.84
CA GLY A 118 7.24 6.30 5.22
C GLY A 118 8.20 5.62 6.20
N LYS A 119 8.76 6.34 7.15
CA LYS A 119 9.62 5.75 8.19
C LYS A 119 8.86 4.78 9.10
N ASP A 120 7.64 5.12 9.50
CA ASP A 120 6.81 4.23 10.31
C ASP A 120 6.36 3.00 9.49
N VAL A 121 6.05 3.18 8.19
CA VAL A 121 5.76 2.07 7.27
C VAL A 121 6.96 1.14 7.13
N VAL A 122 8.17 1.66 6.97
CA VAL A 122 9.39 0.83 6.93
C VAL A 122 9.59 0.08 8.23
N ALA A 123 9.37 0.73 9.37
CA ALA A 123 9.53 0.09 10.68
C ALA A 123 8.56 -1.11 10.84
N LEU A 124 7.28 -0.93 10.51
CA LEU A 124 6.31 -2.02 10.59
C LEU A 124 6.58 -3.17 9.62
N LEU A 125 7.08 -2.86 8.41
CA LEU A 125 7.46 -3.89 7.45
C LEU A 125 8.71 -4.68 7.91
N LYS A 126 9.66 -4.04 8.57
CA LYS A 126 10.80 -4.74 9.18
C LYS A 126 10.35 -5.73 10.25
N GLU A 127 9.44 -5.32 11.14
CA GLU A 127 8.85 -6.21 12.14
C GLU A 127 8.14 -7.40 11.49
N GLU A 128 7.38 -7.17 10.41
CA GLU A 128 6.71 -8.24 9.67
C GLU A 128 7.69 -9.20 9.01
N ILE A 129 8.73 -8.68 8.36
CA ILE A 129 9.79 -9.48 7.72
C ILE A 129 10.49 -10.37 8.75
N GLU A 130 10.81 -9.84 9.92
CA GLU A 130 11.43 -10.60 11.00
C GLU A 130 10.52 -11.73 11.51
N GLU A 131 9.23 -11.46 11.73
CA GLU A 131 8.27 -12.48 12.16
C GLU A 131 8.09 -13.56 11.09
N LEU A 132 7.93 -13.19 9.83
CA LEU A 132 7.82 -14.14 8.72
C LEU A 132 9.08 -15.03 8.59
N GLY A 133 10.26 -14.45 8.79
CA GLY A 133 11.51 -15.21 8.85
C GLY A 133 11.51 -16.25 9.97
N GLN A 134 11.03 -15.89 11.17
CA GLN A 134 10.89 -16.81 12.31
C GLN A 134 9.85 -17.91 12.03
N MET A 135 8.87 -17.65 11.17
CA MET A 135 7.87 -18.64 10.72
C MET A 135 8.38 -19.54 9.57
N GLY A 136 9.65 -19.39 9.17
CA GLY A 136 10.29 -20.21 8.14
C GLY A 136 9.90 -19.82 6.71
N VAL A 137 9.54 -18.56 6.47
CA VAL A 137 9.39 -18.02 5.12
C VAL A 137 10.78 -17.78 4.54
N SER A 138 11.09 -18.39 3.39
CA SER A 138 12.43 -18.38 2.80
C SER A 138 12.67 -17.16 1.89
N VAL A 139 11.60 -16.62 1.30
CA VAL A 139 11.68 -15.49 0.37
C VAL A 139 10.56 -14.50 0.71
N ILE A 140 10.91 -13.22 0.80
CA ILE A 140 9.95 -12.14 0.93
C ILE A 140 10.11 -11.21 -0.28
N GLN A 141 9.00 -11.01 -0.99
CA GLN A 141 8.91 -10.10 -2.13
C GLN A 141 8.19 -8.83 -1.70
N LEU A 142 8.82 -7.69 -1.91
CA LEU A 142 8.22 -6.37 -1.74
C LEU A 142 7.82 -5.84 -3.12
N ASP A 143 6.53 -5.60 -3.33
CA ASP A 143 6.00 -5.17 -4.61
C ASP A 143 5.84 -3.66 -4.69
N GLU A 144 6.47 -3.07 -5.71
CA GLU A 144 6.46 -1.63 -5.99
C GLU A 144 6.01 -1.32 -7.44
N PRO A 145 4.81 -1.76 -7.86
CA PRO A 145 4.36 -1.59 -9.25
C PRO A 145 4.23 -0.12 -9.67
N VAL A 146 3.94 0.77 -8.71
CA VAL A 146 3.77 2.20 -8.97
C VAL A 146 5.07 2.87 -9.45
N LEU A 147 6.24 2.32 -9.11
CA LEU A 147 7.51 2.84 -9.62
C LEU A 147 7.61 2.75 -11.15
N THR A 148 7.00 1.75 -11.76
CA THR A 148 6.94 1.62 -13.22
C THR A 148 6.25 2.82 -13.86
N GLU A 149 5.20 3.33 -13.24
CA GLU A 149 4.46 4.49 -13.74
C GLU A 149 5.22 5.78 -13.54
N VAL A 150 5.89 5.95 -12.41
CA VAL A 150 6.76 7.09 -12.15
C VAL A 150 7.83 7.20 -13.24
N VAL A 151 8.41 6.06 -13.65
CA VAL A 151 9.50 6.03 -14.66
C VAL A 151 8.98 6.20 -16.09
N PHE A 152 7.84 5.60 -16.45
CA PHE A 152 7.41 5.49 -17.85
C PHE A 152 6.29 6.46 -18.26
N SER A 153 5.52 7.01 -17.32
CA SER A 153 4.32 7.79 -17.65
C SER A 153 4.58 9.18 -18.22
N LYS A 154 5.79 9.71 -18.14
CA LYS A 154 6.14 11.08 -18.57
C LYS A 154 5.11 12.13 -18.12
N GLY A 155 4.52 11.94 -16.95
CA GLY A 155 3.52 12.83 -16.37
C GLY A 155 2.14 12.80 -17.04
N LYS A 156 1.85 11.82 -17.91
CA LYS A 156 0.58 11.75 -18.65
C LYS A 156 -0.31 10.56 -18.27
N THR A 157 0.28 9.47 -17.79
CA THR A 157 -0.49 8.30 -17.39
C THR A 157 -0.69 8.34 -15.88
N ARG A 158 -1.94 8.30 -15.44
CA ARG A 158 -2.26 8.16 -14.01
C ARG A 158 -2.57 6.70 -13.78
N SER A 159 -1.83 6.04 -12.88
CA SER A 159 -2.27 4.73 -12.44
C SER A 159 -3.55 4.86 -11.67
N PHE A 160 -4.31 3.80 -11.72
CA PHE A 160 -5.53 3.62 -10.95
C PHE A 160 -5.35 3.98 -9.46
N MET A 161 -4.22 3.63 -8.86
CA MET A 161 -3.92 3.94 -7.45
C MET A 161 -3.39 5.36 -7.26
N CYS A 162 -2.59 5.86 -8.20
CA CYS A 162 -2.05 7.23 -8.16
C CYS A 162 -3.05 8.26 -8.67
N ALA A 163 -3.98 7.87 -9.53
CA ALA A 163 -5.07 8.71 -9.96
C ALA A 163 -5.98 9.14 -8.80
N ALA A 164 -6.23 8.24 -7.85
CA ALA A 164 -6.99 8.55 -6.65
C ALA A 164 -6.36 9.65 -5.81
N LEU A 165 -5.04 9.83 -5.88
CA LEU A 165 -4.30 10.78 -5.08
C LEU A 165 -3.86 12.03 -5.86
N SER A 166 -4.24 12.17 -7.13
CA SER A 166 -4.13 13.31 -8.08
C SER A 166 -2.85 14.16 -8.05
N GLU A 167 -1.76 13.67 -7.48
CA GLU A 167 -0.52 14.43 -7.36
C GLU A 167 0.30 14.33 -8.66
N LYS A 168 0.47 15.47 -9.33
CA LYS A 168 1.51 15.65 -10.35
C LYS A 168 2.83 15.89 -9.62
N LYS A 169 3.75 14.92 -9.63
CA LYS A 169 5.06 15.06 -8.98
C LYS A 169 6.19 14.90 -9.98
N ASP A 170 7.32 15.49 -9.64
CA ASP A 170 8.57 15.28 -10.38
C ASP A 170 8.99 13.81 -10.22
N PRO A 171 9.20 13.07 -11.32
CA PRO A 171 9.63 11.67 -11.25
C PRO A 171 10.92 11.46 -10.47
N THR A 172 11.84 12.43 -10.50
CA THR A 172 13.12 12.34 -9.80
C THR A 172 12.93 12.35 -8.29
N GLU A 173 12.13 13.28 -7.77
CA GLU A 173 11.80 13.38 -6.34
C GLU A 173 11.11 12.11 -5.84
N GLU A 174 10.17 11.57 -6.61
CA GLU A 174 9.47 10.33 -6.24
C GLU A 174 10.40 9.11 -6.24
N LEU A 175 11.34 9.02 -7.19
CA LEU A 175 12.33 7.93 -7.22
C LEU A 175 13.33 8.06 -6.07
N GLU A 176 13.78 9.27 -5.73
CA GLU A 176 14.65 9.51 -4.58
C GLU A 176 13.94 9.15 -3.28
N PHE A 177 12.67 9.51 -3.14
CA PHE A 177 11.86 9.13 -1.99
C PHE A 177 11.71 7.60 -1.90
N ALA A 178 11.31 6.92 -2.97
CA ALA A 178 11.20 5.45 -2.99
C ALA A 178 12.54 4.79 -2.63
N ALA A 179 13.65 5.25 -3.21
CA ALA A 179 14.98 4.73 -2.91
C ALA A 179 15.37 4.94 -1.44
N SER A 180 14.91 6.00 -0.80
CA SER A 180 15.17 6.27 0.62
C SER A 180 14.47 5.28 1.56
N LEU A 181 13.31 4.75 1.14
CA LEU A 181 12.53 3.77 1.91
C LEU A 181 13.04 2.33 1.76
N LEU A 182 13.78 2.03 0.69
CA LEU A 182 14.29 0.70 0.38
C LEU A 182 15.73 0.44 0.88
N LYS A 183 16.36 1.44 1.50
CA LYS A 183 17.68 1.33 2.13
C LYS A 183 17.58 0.87 3.59
#